data_c40eaecc38dc9491e68fdfcf93bd96d8
#
_entry.id   c40eaecc38dc9491e68fdfcf93bd96d8
#
_cell.length_a   1.000
_cell.length_b   1.000
_cell.length_c   1.000
_cell.angle_alpha   90.00
_cell.angle_beta   90.00
_cell.angle_gamma   90.00
#
_symmetry.space_group_name_H-M   'P 1'
#
loop_
_entity.id
_entity.type
_entity.pdbx_description
1 polymer ?
#
loop_
_entity_poly.entity_id
_entity_poly.type
_entity_poly.pdbx_seq_one_letter_code
_entity_poly.pdbx_strand_id
1 'polypeptide(L)' 'MTSVETLDLHGLRHHQVELLVENFVLINELPVKIITGNSPTMKQIVQSVLDRHDLTSYVESDWNLGAIIVNESK' A
#
# COMPACT_ATOMS: atom_id res chain seq x y z
N MET A 1 17.45 14.44 3.06
CA MET A 1 17.01 13.26 2.35
C MET A 1 15.87 12.59 3.07
N THR A 2 14.80 12.30 2.36
CA THR A 2 13.63 11.70 2.96
C THR A 2 13.61 10.21 2.67
N SER A 3 13.28 9.42 3.68
CA SER A 3 13.06 8.00 3.50
C SER A 3 11.59 7.77 3.13
N VAL A 4 11.35 6.64 2.46
CA VAL A 4 10.00 6.26 2.08
C VAL A 4 9.28 5.73 3.33
N GLU A 5 8.10 6.29 3.64
CA GLU A 5 7.30 5.79 4.75
C GLU A 5 6.76 4.42 4.40
N THR A 6 6.69 3.56 5.40
CA THR A 6 6.30 2.17 5.19
C THR A 6 5.15 1.81 6.13
N LEU A 7 4.11 1.21 5.57
CA LEU A 7 2.98 0.66 6.34
C LEU A 7 3.02 -0.85 6.20
N ASP A 8 3.18 -1.55 7.33
CA ASP A 8 3.23 -3.01 7.33
C ASP A 8 1.87 -3.55 7.76
N LEU A 9 1.18 -4.18 6.83
CA LEU A 9 -0.15 -4.74 7.07
C LEU A 9 -0.10 -6.20 7.53
N HIS A 10 1.09 -6.73 7.67
CA HIS A 10 1.27 -8.12 8.08
C HIS A 10 0.58 -8.36 9.43
N GLY A 11 -0.25 -9.40 9.49
CA GLY A 11 -0.92 -9.77 10.73
C GLY A 11 -2.15 -8.95 11.07
N LEU A 12 -2.52 -7.96 10.27
CA LEU A 12 -3.71 -7.17 10.54
C LEU A 12 -4.96 -7.84 9.96
N ARG A 13 -6.09 -7.54 10.58
CA ARG A 13 -7.36 -8.06 10.10
C ARG A 13 -7.84 -7.24 8.91
N HIS A 14 -8.47 -7.91 7.95
CA HIS A 14 -8.86 -7.27 6.70
C HIS A 14 -9.77 -6.06 6.92
N HIS A 15 -10.68 -6.13 7.90
CA HIS A 15 -11.61 -5.03 8.12
C HIS A 15 -10.94 -3.77 8.65
N GLN A 16 -9.70 -3.89 9.14
CA GLN A 16 -8.94 -2.72 9.62
C GLN A 16 -8.10 -2.09 8.53
N VAL A 17 -7.82 -2.85 7.47
CA VAL A 17 -6.82 -2.47 6.48
C VAL A 17 -7.26 -1.29 5.65
N GLU A 18 -8.53 -1.27 5.26
CA GLU A 18 -9.02 -0.23 4.36
C GLU A 18 -8.79 1.17 4.94
N LEU A 19 -9.20 1.37 6.19
CA LEU A 19 -9.05 2.67 6.83
C LEU A 19 -7.58 3.01 7.07
N LEU A 20 -6.80 2.01 7.47
CA LEU A 20 -5.37 2.25 7.72
C LEU A 20 -4.64 2.67 6.45
N VAL A 21 -4.93 2.00 5.33
CA VAL A 21 -4.29 2.35 4.06
C VAL A 21 -4.74 3.74 3.62
N GLU A 22 -6.03 4.01 3.72
CA GLU A 22 -6.54 5.31 3.32
C GLU A 22 -5.88 6.45 4.10
N ASN A 23 -5.84 6.32 5.41
CA ASN A 23 -5.20 7.35 6.23
C ASN A 23 -3.72 7.48 5.90
N PHE A 24 -3.05 6.35 5.70
CA PHE A 24 -1.61 6.35 5.45
C PHE A 24 -1.26 7.10 4.16
N VAL A 25 -2.01 6.85 3.08
CA VAL A 25 -1.68 7.48 1.80
C VAL A 25 -2.09 8.94 1.78
N LEU A 26 -3.05 9.34 2.63
CA LEU A 26 -3.48 10.74 2.67
C LEU A 26 -2.58 11.62 3.52
N ILE A 27 -1.97 11.07 4.57
CA ILE A 27 -1.18 11.89 5.49
C ILE A 27 0.31 11.88 5.20
N ASN A 28 0.78 11.00 4.31
CA ASN A 28 2.20 10.92 3.98
C ASN A 28 2.44 11.37 2.56
N GLU A 29 3.62 11.90 2.32
CA GLU A 29 4.02 12.26 0.97
C GLU A 29 4.35 11.01 0.18
N LEU A 30 3.87 10.97 -1.05
CA LEU A 30 4.19 9.86 -1.95
C LEU A 30 5.58 10.06 -2.54
N PRO A 31 6.28 8.98 -2.85
CA PRO A 31 5.83 7.60 -2.79
C PRO A 31 5.86 7.03 -1.38
N VAL A 32 5.04 6.04 -1.13
CA VAL A 32 5.06 5.28 0.12
C VAL A 32 5.14 3.80 -0.19
N LYS A 33 5.50 3.02 0.82
CA LYS A 33 5.63 1.58 0.67
C LYS A 33 4.60 0.90 1.56
N ILE A 34 3.92 -0.11 1.03
CA ILE A 34 2.95 -0.89 1.79
C ILE A 34 3.32 -2.35 1.67
N ILE A 35 3.43 -3.01 2.82
CA ILE A 35 3.76 -4.43 2.89
C ILE A 35 2.45 -5.19 3.10
N THR A 36 2.03 -5.91 2.07
CA THR A 36 0.77 -6.66 2.08
C THR A 36 0.97 -8.13 2.42
N GLY A 37 2.20 -8.61 2.34
CA GLY A 37 2.44 -10.04 2.34
C GLY A 37 1.92 -10.66 1.05
N ASN A 38 1.76 -11.99 1.06
CA ASN A 38 1.35 -12.72 -0.14
C ASN A 38 -0.15 -13.02 -0.17
N SER A 39 -0.95 -12.29 0.62
CA SER A 39 -2.38 -12.50 0.69
C SER A 39 -3.09 -11.83 -0.49
N PRO A 40 -3.76 -12.60 -1.37
CA PRO A 40 -4.51 -11.97 -2.46
C PRO A 40 -5.62 -11.06 -1.96
N THR A 41 -6.28 -11.44 -0.86
CA THR A 41 -7.36 -10.63 -0.30
C THR A 41 -6.81 -9.29 0.18
N MET A 42 -5.68 -9.31 0.88
CA MET A 42 -5.06 -8.08 1.35
C MET A 42 -4.69 -7.17 0.19
N LYS A 43 -4.14 -7.75 -0.87
CA LYS A 43 -3.76 -6.97 -2.04
C LYS A 43 -4.97 -6.34 -2.71
N GLN A 44 -6.09 -7.06 -2.77
CA GLN A 44 -7.31 -6.51 -3.35
C GLN A 44 -7.85 -5.35 -2.55
N ILE A 45 -7.83 -5.45 -1.22
CA ILE A 45 -8.30 -4.36 -0.36
C ILE A 45 -7.46 -3.12 -0.58
N VAL A 46 -6.14 -3.29 -0.57
CA VAL A 46 -5.24 -2.18 -0.78
C VAL A 46 -5.47 -1.55 -2.15
N GLN A 47 -5.58 -2.37 -3.19
CA GLN A 47 -5.77 -1.86 -4.54
C GLN A 47 -7.08 -1.07 -4.66
N SER A 48 -8.14 -1.52 -3.99
CA SER A 48 -9.41 -0.81 -4.00
C SER A 48 -9.27 0.59 -3.43
N VAL A 49 -8.53 0.72 -2.32
CA VAL A 49 -8.31 2.03 -1.71
C VAL A 49 -7.51 2.92 -2.64
N LEU A 50 -6.44 2.36 -3.23
CA LEU A 50 -5.60 3.14 -4.13
C LEU A 50 -6.39 3.62 -5.35
N ASP A 51 -7.25 2.76 -5.90
CA ASP A 51 -8.06 3.13 -7.05
C ASP A 51 -9.00 4.28 -6.72
N ARG A 52 -9.57 4.30 -5.52
CA ARG A 52 -10.48 5.37 -5.10
C ARG A 52 -9.77 6.72 -5.03
N HIS A 53 -8.48 6.72 -4.81
CA HIS A 53 -7.71 7.95 -4.67
C HIS A 53 -6.84 8.24 -5.88
N ASP A 54 -7.09 7.54 -7.00
CA ASP A 54 -6.33 7.74 -8.23
C ASP A 54 -4.84 7.56 -8.04
N LEU A 55 -4.47 6.54 -7.27
CA LEU A 55 -3.07 6.23 -7.01
C LEU A 55 -2.70 4.98 -7.79
N THR A 56 -1.42 4.89 -8.15
CA THR A 56 -0.89 3.73 -8.85
C THR A 56 0.13 3.04 -7.96
N SER A 57 0.38 1.77 -8.24
CA SER A 57 1.32 1.00 -7.45
C SER A 57 2.05 -0.02 -8.33
N TYR A 58 3.20 -0.46 -7.85
CA TYR A 58 3.94 -1.54 -8.49
C TYR A 58 4.68 -2.32 -7.42
N VAL A 59 4.97 -3.60 -7.70
CA VAL A 59 5.70 -4.43 -6.74
C VAL A 59 7.12 -3.90 -6.60
N GLU A 60 7.67 -4.01 -5.40
CA GLU A 60 8.98 -3.46 -5.11
C GLU A 60 10.07 -4.22 -5.86
N SER A 61 9.94 -5.54 -5.96
CA SER A 61 10.91 -6.36 -6.67
C SER A 61 10.27 -7.67 -7.07
N ASP A 62 10.92 -8.36 -8.02
CA ASP A 62 10.39 -9.62 -8.52
C ASP A 62 10.37 -10.72 -7.47
N TRP A 63 11.24 -10.63 -6.48
CA TRP A 63 11.29 -11.65 -5.44
C TRP A 63 10.62 -11.21 -4.15
N ASN A 64 10.05 -10.03 -4.12
CA ASN A 64 9.32 -9.56 -2.95
C ASN A 64 7.97 -9.01 -3.41
N LEU A 65 7.07 -9.93 -3.79
CA LEU A 65 5.77 -9.54 -4.30
C LEU A 65 4.82 -9.06 -3.20
N GLY A 66 5.23 -9.22 -1.94
CA GLY A 66 4.42 -8.79 -0.81
C GLY A 66 4.60 -7.32 -0.44
N ALA A 67 5.43 -6.58 -1.17
CA ALA A 67 5.65 -5.17 -0.89
C ALA A 67 5.41 -4.37 -2.17
N ILE A 68 4.67 -3.28 -2.04
CA ILE A 68 4.36 -2.41 -3.19
C ILE A 68 4.77 -0.99 -2.89
N ILE A 69 5.10 -0.28 -3.95
CA ILE A 69 5.39 1.15 -3.88
C ILE A 69 4.19 1.88 -4.49
N VAL A 70 3.69 2.88 -3.78
CA VAL A 70 2.50 3.64 -4.18
C VAL A 70 2.93 5.03 -4.58
N ASN A 71 2.41 5.50 -5.71
CA ASN A 71 2.73 6.81 -6.20
C ASN A 71 1.49 7.43 -6.84
N GLU A 72 1.61 8.70 -7.22
CA GLU A 72 0.52 9.36 -7.91
C GLU A 72 0.34 8.79 -9.30
N SER A 73 -0.92 8.82 -9.75
CA SER A 73 -1.29 8.23 -11.02
C SER A 73 -1.06 9.21 -12.15
N LYS A 74 0.19 9.55 -12.38
CA LYS A 74 0.47 10.44 -13.51
C LYS A 74 1.87 10.25 -13.99
#